data_c51a8245b0ecc6ce3a3d9a04992d272a
#
_entry.id   c51a8245b0ecc6ce3a3d9a04992d272a
#
_cell.length_a   1.000
_cell.length_b   1.000
_cell.length_c   1.000
_cell.angle_alpha   90.00
_cell.angle_beta   90.00
_cell.angle_gamma   90.00
#
_symmetry.space_group_name_H-M   'P 1'
#
loop_
_entity.id
_entity.type
_entity.pdbx_description
1 polymer ?
#
loop_
_entity_poly.entity_id
_entity_poly.type
_entity_poly.pdbx_seq_one_letter_code
_entity_poly.pdbx_strand_id
1 'polypeptide(L)'
;MSKKLLQDISGGYAMLALDQRESLRQMMQKNHPVAISDESLIQFKFDAMKILSESASATLVDIPFGIPALKKISEREFSVILAVDMLSHSDAGSVISTDLIDSSISEYIHEFKIPALKFLILWKANETKEVKLKKVEKFIKMCEKYDSISVLESIVRPDPLTGWSSDSEKLDAMFESAAAISEYKPDIYKCEVPGHGKFTESALIDASKNISELIKGEWVVLSNGVQQSDFFQSVIGACAGGASGFLAGRAIWAEALNQSKPIE
;
A
#
# COMPACT_ATOMS: atom_id res chain seq x y z
N MET A 1 19.04 -6.00 2.06
CA MET A 1 18.95 -5.86 0.57
C MET A 1 19.05 -4.42 0.10
N SER A 2 19.30 -4.15 -1.21
CA SER A 2 19.37 -2.79 -1.76
C SER A 2 18.01 -2.30 -2.23
N LYS A 3 17.58 -1.11 -1.81
CA LYS A 3 16.33 -0.44 -2.24
C LYS A 3 16.28 -0.18 -3.75
N LYS A 4 17.43 -0.15 -4.43
CA LYS A 4 17.50 -0.05 -5.89
C LYS A 4 16.71 -1.12 -6.64
N LEU A 5 16.45 -2.27 -6.00
CA LEU A 5 15.61 -3.32 -6.57
C LEU A 5 14.13 -2.92 -6.74
N LEU A 6 13.69 -1.86 -6.07
CA LEU A 6 12.32 -1.35 -6.14
C LEU A 6 12.21 -0.02 -6.88
N GLN A 7 13.34 0.55 -7.31
CA GLN A 7 13.41 1.84 -8.00
C GLN A 7 13.41 1.65 -9.52
N ASP A 8 12.91 2.64 -10.23
CA ASP A 8 13.09 2.76 -11.67
C ASP A 8 14.50 3.28 -12.02
N ILE A 9 14.77 3.46 -13.31
CA ILE A 9 16.06 3.96 -13.79
C ILE A 9 16.38 5.40 -13.36
N SER A 10 15.38 6.18 -12.96
CA SER A 10 15.56 7.56 -12.44
C SER A 10 15.86 7.58 -10.95
N GLY A 11 15.74 6.44 -10.26
CA GLY A 11 15.88 6.32 -8.82
C GLY A 11 14.58 6.60 -8.05
N GLY A 12 13.46 6.82 -8.73
CA GLY A 12 12.15 7.02 -8.15
C GLY A 12 11.38 5.70 -7.93
N TYR A 13 10.26 5.79 -7.22
CA TYR A 13 9.36 4.67 -6.99
C TYR A 13 8.06 4.86 -7.78
N ALA A 14 7.84 4.02 -8.80
CA ALA A 14 6.59 3.93 -9.55
C ALA A 14 6.00 2.53 -9.35
N MET A 15 5.50 2.24 -8.14
CA MET A 15 5.16 0.88 -7.74
C MET A 15 3.66 0.60 -7.84
N LEU A 16 3.32 -0.59 -8.36
CA LEU A 16 1.96 -1.08 -8.52
C LEU A 16 1.50 -1.86 -7.27
N ALA A 17 0.33 -1.54 -6.71
CA ALA A 17 -0.26 -2.27 -5.60
C ALA A 17 -1.43 -3.16 -6.06
N LEU A 18 -1.27 -4.47 -5.86
CA LEU A 18 -2.26 -5.52 -6.14
C LEU A 18 -2.55 -6.38 -4.90
N ASP A 19 -2.36 -5.82 -3.69
CA ASP A 19 -2.58 -6.52 -2.41
C ASP A 19 -4.01 -6.43 -1.86
N GLN A 20 -4.95 -5.82 -2.61
CA GLN A 20 -6.36 -5.76 -2.25
C GLN A 20 -6.99 -7.15 -2.31
N ARG A 21 -7.83 -7.49 -1.33
CA ARG A 21 -8.50 -8.80 -1.16
C ARG A 21 -10.00 -8.61 -1.22
N GLU A 22 -10.68 -8.60 -0.10
CA GLU A 22 -12.14 -8.43 -0.06
C GLU A 22 -12.60 -7.08 -0.61
N SER A 23 -11.82 -6.02 -0.49
CA SER A 23 -12.12 -4.75 -1.14
C SER A 23 -12.11 -4.83 -2.67
N LEU A 24 -11.21 -5.64 -3.26
CA LEU A 24 -11.23 -5.93 -4.69
C LEU A 24 -12.47 -6.75 -5.07
N ARG A 25 -12.77 -7.82 -4.31
CA ARG A 25 -13.96 -8.65 -4.52
C ARG A 25 -15.23 -7.80 -4.55
N GLN A 26 -15.39 -6.90 -3.59
CA GLN A 26 -16.54 -6.00 -3.52
C GLN A 26 -16.60 -5.01 -4.70
N MET A 27 -15.46 -4.49 -5.14
CA MET A 27 -15.42 -3.62 -6.32
C MET A 27 -15.85 -4.37 -7.59
N MET A 28 -15.36 -5.59 -7.80
CA MET A 28 -15.77 -6.45 -8.91
C MET A 28 -17.25 -6.83 -8.82
N GLN A 29 -17.74 -7.15 -7.62
CA GLN A 29 -19.12 -7.57 -7.38
C GLN A 29 -20.16 -6.51 -7.76
N LYS A 30 -19.81 -5.21 -7.65
CA LYS A 30 -20.75 -4.12 -7.99
C LYS A 30 -21.28 -4.19 -9.43
N ASN A 31 -20.49 -4.72 -10.34
CA ASN A 31 -20.79 -4.80 -11.76
C ASN A 31 -21.09 -6.24 -12.24
N HIS A 32 -21.15 -7.21 -11.30
CA HIS A 32 -21.35 -8.61 -11.63
C HIS A 32 -22.58 -9.19 -10.93
N PRO A 33 -23.50 -9.86 -11.68
CA PRO A 33 -24.70 -10.47 -11.10
C PRO A 33 -24.41 -11.76 -10.32
N VAL A 34 -23.25 -12.40 -10.57
CA VAL A 34 -22.83 -13.65 -9.93
C VAL A 34 -21.73 -13.35 -8.92
N ALA A 35 -21.68 -14.14 -7.83
CA ALA A 35 -20.67 -13.99 -6.80
C ALA A 35 -19.25 -14.14 -7.36
N ILE A 36 -18.36 -13.21 -7.00
CA ILE A 36 -16.97 -13.23 -7.42
C ILE A 36 -16.21 -14.31 -6.67
N SER A 37 -15.66 -15.27 -7.39
CA SER A 37 -14.86 -16.36 -6.84
C SER A 37 -13.43 -15.94 -6.52
N ASP A 38 -12.72 -16.78 -5.76
CA ASP A 38 -11.27 -16.59 -5.52
C ASP A 38 -10.48 -16.67 -6.82
N GLU A 39 -10.86 -17.56 -7.73
CA GLU A 39 -10.21 -17.68 -9.03
C GLU A 39 -10.36 -16.39 -9.86
N SER A 40 -11.49 -15.70 -9.76
CA SER A 40 -11.69 -14.40 -10.41
C SER A 40 -10.71 -13.33 -9.88
N LEU A 41 -10.43 -13.35 -8.57
CA LEU A 41 -9.43 -12.45 -7.98
C LEU A 41 -8.01 -12.80 -8.43
N ILE A 42 -7.69 -14.09 -8.46
CA ILE A 42 -6.40 -14.59 -8.94
C ILE A 42 -6.18 -14.21 -10.42
N GLN A 43 -7.22 -14.41 -11.24
CA GLN A 43 -7.15 -14.09 -12.67
C GLN A 43 -6.96 -12.58 -12.88
N PHE A 44 -7.74 -11.74 -12.21
CA PHE A 44 -7.57 -10.28 -12.27
C PHE A 44 -6.14 -9.86 -11.91
N LYS A 45 -5.58 -10.41 -10.82
CA LYS A 45 -4.21 -10.08 -10.40
C LYS A 45 -3.16 -10.56 -11.40
N PHE A 46 -3.37 -11.73 -11.98
CA PHE A 46 -2.50 -12.24 -13.04
C PHE A 46 -2.50 -11.29 -14.25
N ASP A 47 -3.67 -10.91 -14.76
CA ASP A 47 -3.80 -10.03 -15.91
C ASP A 47 -3.23 -8.64 -15.64
N ALA A 48 -3.53 -8.08 -14.44
CA ALA A 48 -2.98 -6.80 -14.02
C ALA A 48 -1.44 -6.83 -13.90
N MET A 49 -0.87 -7.90 -13.33
CA MET A 49 0.59 -8.05 -13.30
C MET A 49 1.18 -8.14 -14.70
N LYS A 50 0.58 -8.95 -15.57
CA LYS A 50 1.06 -9.15 -16.94
C LYS A 50 1.09 -7.86 -17.76
N ILE A 51 0.07 -6.98 -17.57
CA ILE A 51 -0.09 -5.76 -18.37
C ILE A 51 0.65 -4.57 -17.75
N LEU A 52 0.56 -4.41 -16.41
CA LEU A 52 0.96 -3.17 -15.75
C LEU A 52 2.38 -3.23 -15.15
N SER A 53 2.90 -4.44 -14.85
CA SER A 53 4.20 -4.54 -14.18
C SER A 53 5.38 -4.16 -15.08
N GLU A 54 5.23 -4.17 -16.40
CA GLU A 54 6.24 -3.69 -17.34
C GLU A 54 6.54 -2.18 -17.16
N SER A 55 5.53 -1.41 -16.72
CA SER A 55 5.65 0.03 -16.47
C SER A 55 5.86 0.37 -15.01
N ALA A 56 5.95 -0.64 -14.13
CA ALA A 56 6.12 -0.44 -12.70
C ALA A 56 7.55 -0.79 -12.25
N SER A 57 8.09 -0.01 -11.31
CA SER A 57 9.40 -0.31 -10.72
C SER A 57 9.36 -1.55 -9.81
N ALA A 58 8.22 -1.84 -9.20
CA ALA A 58 7.95 -3.06 -8.44
C ALA A 58 6.43 -3.29 -8.30
N THR A 59 6.03 -4.52 -7.97
CA THR A 59 4.62 -4.90 -7.80
C THR A 59 4.39 -5.52 -6.42
N LEU A 60 3.45 -4.93 -5.65
CA LEU A 60 3.03 -5.42 -4.36
C LEU A 60 1.89 -6.44 -4.53
N VAL A 61 2.07 -7.64 -3.96
CA VAL A 61 1.10 -8.73 -3.99
C VAL A 61 0.79 -9.26 -2.60
N ASP A 62 -0.39 -9.84 -2.43
CA ASP A 62 -0.81 -10.55 -1.22
C ASP A 62 -0.56 -12.06 -1.33
N ILE A 63 -0.61 -12.78 -0.20
CA ILE A 63 -0.39 -14.23 -0.17
C ILE A 63 -1.58 -14.99 -0.75
N PRO A 64 -2.85 -14.77 -0.32
CA PRO A 64 -3.95 -15.66 -0.73
C PRO A 64 -4.29 -15.63 -2.22
N PHE A 65 -4.15 -14.51 -2.90
CA PHE A 65 -4.54 -14.37 -4.32
C PHE A 65 -3.38 -13.93 -5.21
N GLY A 66 -2.47 -13.10 -4.68
CA GLY A 66 -1.32 -12.58 -5.42
C GLY A 66 -0.25 -13.63 -5.68
N ILE A 67 0.09 -14.47 -4.70
CA ILE A 67 1.04 -15.58 -4.89
C ILE A 67 0.52 -16.60 -5.90
N PRO A 68 -0.74 -17.09 -5.83
CA PRO A 68 -1.28 -17.96 -6.88
C PRO A 68 -1.27 -17.32 -8.28
N ALA A 69 -1.55 -16.03 -8.39
CA ALA A 69 -1.45 -15.32 -9.66
C ALA A 69 0.01 -15.23 -10.16
N LEU A 70 0.96 -14.95 -9.26
CA LEU A 70 2.38 -14.88 -9.57
C LEU A 70 2.94 -16.23 -10.08
N LYS A 71 2.44 -17.36 -9.55
CA LYS A 71 2.79 -18.72 -10.02
C LYS A 71 2.42 -18.99 -11.48
N LYS A 72 1.46 -18.25 -12.03
CA LYS A 72 1.07 -18.37 -13.46
C LYS A 72 2.01 -17.61 -14.41
N ILE A 73 2.93 -16.79 -13.89
CA ILE A 73 3.89 -16.02 -14.68
C ILE A 73 5.17 -16.83 -14.83
N SER A 74 5.45 -17.29 -16.04
CA SER A 74 6.61 -18.14 -16.35
C SER A 74 7.94 -17.39 -16.29
N GLU A 75 7.97 -16.15 -16.79
CA GLU A 75 9.14 -15.26 -16.78
C GLU A 75 8.75 -13.92 -16.21
N ARG A 76 9.59 -13.37 -15.33
CA ARG A 76 9.30 -12.14 -14.61
C ARG A 76 10.50 -11.20 -14.63
N GLU A 77 10.28 -9.98 -15.09
CA GLU A 77 11.28 -8.91 -15.15
C GLU A 77 11.07 -7.81 -14.08
N PHE A 78 10.04 -7.93 -13.24
CA PHE A 78 9.72 -6.96 -12.19
C PHE A 78 10.00 -7.48 -10.79
N SER A 79 10.35 -6.58 -9.88
CA SER A 79 10.52 -6.88 -8.46
C SER A 79 9.16 -7.05 -7.77
N VAL A 80 9.11 -7.94 -6.76
CA VAL A 80 7.90 -8.21 -5.98
C VAL A 80 8.07 -7.71 -4.56
N ILE A 81 7.04 -7.04 -4.04
CA ILE A 81 6.85 -6.74 -2.63
C ILE A 81 5.77 -7.68 -2.11
N LEU A 82 5.99 -8.37 -1.00
CA LEU A 82 5.01 -9.28 -0.40
C LEU A 82 4.30 -8.61 0.78
N ALA A 83 2.96 -8.53 0.70
CA ALA A 83 2.15 -8.14 1.85
C ALA A 83 2.10 -9.27 2.88
N VAL A 84 2.59 -8.97 4.10
CA VAL A 84 2.66 -9.91 5.22
C VAL A 84 1.63 -9.59 6.30
N ASP A 85 0.59 -8.86 5.92
CA ASP A 85 -0.52 -8.51 6.79
C ASP A 85 -1.67 -9.52 6.71
N MET A 86 -2.23 -9.87 7.87
CA MET A 86 -3.57 -10.43 8.02
C MET A 86 -4.55 -9.29 8.20
N LEU A 87 -5.58 -9.24 7.36
CA LEU A 87 -6.57 -8.18 7.37
C LEU A 87 -7.91 -8.71 7.88
N SER A 88 -8.51 -8.03 8.85
CA SER A 88 -9.92 -8.20 9.19
C SER A 88 -10.72 -7.08 8.54
N HIS A 89 -11.88 -7.43 7.98
CA HIS A 89 -12.73 -6.49 7.27
C HIS A 89 -14.07 -6.32 7.95
N SER A 90 -14.67 -5.14 7.84
CA SER A 90 -16.09 -4.93 8.14
C SER A 90 -16.96 -5.55 7.04
N ASP A 91 -18.26 -5.65 7.29
CA ASP A 91 -19.24 -6.10 6.29
C ASP A 91 -19.22 -5.24 5.01
N ALA A 92 -18.85 -3.96 5.15
CA ALA A 92 -18.64 -3.04 4.04
C ALA A 92 -17.26 -3.17 3.36
N GLY A 93 -16.41 -4.17 3.73
CA GLY A 93 -15.10 -4.45 3.15
C GLY A 93 -13.96 -3.51 3.53
N SER A 94 -14.21 -2.57 4.43
CA SER A 94 -13.14 -1.73 4.95
C SER A 94 -12.27 -2.52 5.92
N VAL A 95 -10.95 -2.33 5.85
CA VAL A 95 -10.02 -2.94 6.82
C VAL A 95 -10.24 -2.31 8.20
N ILE A 96 -10.56 -3.14 9.19
CA ILE A 96 -10.83 -2.73 10.59
C ILE A 96 -9.74 -3.13 11.56
N SER A 97 -8.95 -4.15 11.24
CA SER A 97 -7.74 -4.50 12.00
C SER A 97 -6.69 -5.13 11.09
N THR A 98 -5.45 -5.03 11.53
CA THR A 98 -4.29 -5.64 10.86
C THR A 98 -3.44 -6.35 11.89
N ASP A 99 -2.88 -7.49 11.50
CA ASP A 99 -1.85 -8.19 12.25
C ASP A 99 -0.81 -8.80 11.31
N LEU A 100 0.33 -9.21 11.83
CA LEU A 100 1.34 -9.92 11.04
C LEU A 100 0.94 -11.39 10.90
N ILE A 101 1.26 -11.98 9.76
CA ILE A 101 1.10 -13.43 9.56
C ILE A 101 2.05 -14.19 10.49
N ASP A 102 1.56 -15.28 11.09
CA ASP A 102 2.35 -16.17 11.96
C ASP A 102 3.03 -17.30 11.18
N SER A 103 2.58 -17.58 9.94
CA SER A 103 3.16 -18.62 9.09
C SER A 103 4.51 -18.24 8.52
N SER A 104 5.33 -19.23 8.24
CA SER A 104 6.59 -19.02 7.53
C SER A 104 6.34 -18.50 6.11
N ILE A 105 7.07 -17.46 5.72
CA ILE A 105 7.07 -16.87 4.37
C ILE A 105 8.35 -17.19 3.60
N SER A 106 9.25 -17.98 4.21
CA SER A 106 10.57 -18.29 3.63
C SER A 106 10.46 -18.95 2.26
N GLU A 107 9.50 -19.84 2.07
CA GLU A 107 9.27 -20.51 0.78
C GLU A 107 8.95 -19.51 -0.32
N TYR A 108 8.03 -18.56 -0.06
CA TYR A 108 7.69 -17.52 -1.05
C TYR A 108 8.87 -16.60 -1.34
N ILE A 109 9.63 -16.21 -0.31
CA ILE A 109 10.81 -15.36 -0.48
C ILE A 109 11.83 -16.05 -1.40
N HIS A 110 12.10 -17.34 -1.16
CA HIS A 110 13.07 -18.10 -1.95
C HIS A 110 12.57 -18.42 -3.36
N GLU A 111 11.35 -18.94 -3.47
CA GLU A 111 10.74 -19.34 -4.76
C GLU A 111 10.64 -18.13 -5.71
N PHE A 112 10.20 -16.99 -5.21
CA PHE A 112 9.97 -15.79 -6.02
C PHE A 112 11.06 -14.73 -5.87
N LYS A 113 12.17 -15.00 -5.18
CA LYS A 113 13.26 -14.03 -4.95
C LYS A 113 12.72 -12.66 -4.51
N ILE A 114 11.84 -12.65 -3.50
CA ILE A 114 11.15 -11.45 -3.03
C ILE A 114 12.10 -10.58 -2.22
N PRO A 115 12.42 -9.35 -2.67
CA PRO A 115 13.36 -8.48 -1.97
C PRO A 115 12.75 -7.66 -0.84
N ALA A 116 11.41 -7.52 -0.80
CA ALA A 116 10.74 -6.59 0.09
C ALA A 116 9.47 -7.17 0.72
N LEU A 117 9.22 -6.80 1.97
CA LEU A 117 8.00 -7.11 2.69
C LEU A 117 7.22 -5.83 2.97
N LYS A 118 5.89 -5.90 2.93
CA LYS A 118 5.01 -4.77 3.26
C LYS A 118 4.08 -5.15 4.40
N PHE A 119 3.92 -4.25 5.36
CA PHE A 119 2.93 -4.36 6.43
C PHE A 119 2.08 -3.09 6.52
N LEU A 120 0.75 -3.25 6.62
CA LEU A 120 -0.20 -2.18 6.88
C LEU A 120 -0.44 -2.04 8.38
N ILE A 121 -0.17 -0.88 8.94
CA ILE A 121 -0.62 -0.48 10.27
C ILE A 121 -1.80 0.49 10.16
N LEU A 122 -2.89 0.21 10.85
CA LEU A 122 -3.96 1.18 11.06
C LEU A 122 -3.60 2.04 12.28
N TRP A 123 -3.33 3.32 12.01
CA TRP A 123 -3.05 4.31 13.07
C TRP A 123 -4.37 4.85 13.58
N LYS A 124 -4.98 4.13 14.53
CA LYS A 124 -6.30 4.44 15.07
C LYS A 124 -6.21 5.43 16.23
N ALA A 125 -7.10 6.43 16.25
CA ALA A 125 -7.18 7.40 17.32
C ALA A 125 -7.54 6.76 18.68
N ASN A 126 -8.35 5.71 18.69
CA ASN A 126 -8.79 4.99 19.88
C ASN A 126 -7.87 3.84 20.34
N GLU A 127 -6.69 3.68 19.73
CA GLU A 127 -5.66 2.73 20.17
C GLU A 127 -4.45 3.47 20.76
N THR A 128 -3.86 2.91 21.83
CA THR A 128 -2.64 3.50 22.40
C THR A 128 -1.46 3.38 21.43
N LYS A 129 -0.55 4.36 21.50
CA LYS A 129 0.68 4.38 20.68
C LYS A 129 1.50 3.11 20.88
N GLU A 130 1.58 2.61 22.12
CA GLU A 130 2.32 1.41 22.48
C GLU A 130 1.82 0.16 21.73
N VAL A 131 0.50 -0.04 21.66
CA VAL A 131 -0.11 -1.20 20.95
C VAL A 131 0.23 -1.14 19.47
N LYS A 132 0.13 0.04 18.85
CA LYS A 132 0.48 0.27 17.45
C LYS A 132 1.97 -0.01 17.20
N LEU A 133 2.86 0.52 18.02
CA LEU A 133 4.30 0.39 17.84
C LEU A 133 4.84 -1.02 18.09
N LYS A 134 4.20 -1.83 18.94
CA LYS A 134 4.54 -3.26 19.08
C LYS A 134 4.39 -4.03 17.76
N LYS A 135 3.39 -3.68 16.94
CA LYS A 135 3.22 -4.30 15.61
C LYS A 135 4.30 -3.83 14.63
N VAL A 136 4.67 -2.55 14.69
CA VAL A 136 5.76 -1.99 13.90
C VAL A 136 7.08 -2.70 14.23
N GLU A 137 7.41 -2.84 15.51
CA GLU A 137 8.62 -3.53 15.96
C GLU A 137 8.67 -4.98 15.47
N LYS A 138 7.58 -5.72 15.59
CA LYS A 138 7.49 -7.11 15.09
C LYS A 138 7.75 -7.18 13.59
N PHE A 139 7.22 -6.23 12.82
CA PHE A 139 7.42 -6.18 11.38
C PHE A 139 8.88 -5.89 11.01
N ILE A 140 9.52 -4.91 11.66
CA ILE A 140 10.92 -4.61 11.41
C ILE A 140 11.81 -5.83 11.72
N LYS A 141 11.58 -6.50 12.87
CA LYS A 141 12.29 -7.75 13.21
C LYS A 141 12.06 -8.86 12.17
N MET A 142 10.85 -8.93 11.58
CA MET A 142 10.58 -9.87 10.49
C MET A 142 11.42 -9.54 9.25
N CYS A 143 11.51 -8.27 8.87
CA CYS A 143 12.34 -7.84 7.74
C CYS A 143 13.82 -8.12 7.97
N GLU A 144 14.34 -7.86 9.17
CA GLU A 144 15.72 -8.20 9.56
C GLU A 144 15.98 -9.70 9.46
N LYS A 145 15.05 -10.54 9.97
CA LYS A 145 15.16 -12.01 9.91
C LYS A 145 15.29 -12.53 8.48
N TYR A 146 14.60 -11.92 7.52
CA TYR A 146 14.59 -12.36 6.13
C TYR A 146 15.51 -11.55 5.21
N ASP A 147 16.33 -10.65 5.75
CA ASP A 147 17.15 -9.68 4.99
C ASP A 147 16.34 -8.98 3.89
N SER A 148 15.14 -8.51 4.24
CA SER A 148 14.18 -7.93 3.32
C SER A 148 14.04 -6.43 3.53
N ILE A 149 13.81 -5.69 2.43
CA ILE A 149 13.47 -4.28 2.47
C ILE A 149 12.11 -4.11 3.17
N SER A 150 12.03 -3.24 4.15
CA SER A 150 10.82 -2.95 4.91
C SER A 150 10.01 -1.83 4.26
N VAL A 151 8.77 -2.14 3.83
CA VAL A 151 7.78 -1.17 3.35
C VAL A 151 6.66 -1.08 4.39
N LEU A 152 6.69 -0.04 5.22
CA LEU A 152 5.69 0.13 6.27
C LEU A 152 4.61 1.13 5.86
N GLU A 153 3.40 0.62 5.67
CA GLU A 153 2.23 1.41 5.29
C GLU A 153 1.47 1.87 6.53
N SER A 154 1.19 3.18 6.63
CA SER A 154 0.32 3.73 7.66
C SER A 154 -0.93 4.35 7.04
N ILE A 155 -2.09 3.93 7.55
CA ILE A 155 -3.38 4.55 7.25
C ILE A 155 -4.01 5.02 8.56
N VAL A 156 -4.29 6.31 8.65
CA VAL A 156 -4.91 6.90 9.83
C VAL A 156 -6.42 6.61 9.88
N ARG A 157 -6.93 6.35 11.08
CA ARG A 157 -8.35 6.09 11.32
C ARG A 157 -8.84 6.92 12.50
N PRO A 158 -10.00 7.59 12.36
CA PRO A 158 -10.61 8.32 13.47
C PRO A 158 -11.09 7.36 14.55
N ASP A 159 -11.49 7.93 15.67
CA ASP A 159 -12.35 7.21 16.61
C ASP A 159 -13.67 6.84 15.91
N PRO A 160 -14.09 5.56 15.96
CA PRO A 160 -15.29 5.10 15.28
C PRO A 160 -16.59 5.74 15.78
N LEU A 161 -16.59 6.32 16.99
CA LEU A 161 -17.76 6.97 17.59
C LEU A 161 -17.90 8.43 17.16
N THR A 162 -16.78 9.14 16.96
CA THR A 162 -16.78 10.59 16.71
C THR A 162 -16.42 10.97 15.26
N GLY A 163 -15.72 10.09 14.54
CA GLY A 163 -15.15 10.43 13.24
C GLY A 163 -13.98 11.41 13.35
N TRP A 164 -13.59 12.03 12.23
CA TRP A 164 -12.68 13.18 12.22
C TRP A 164 -13.48 14.46 12.48
N SER A 165 -13.03 15.30 13.41
CA SER A 165 -13.64 16.62 13.66
C SER A 165 -13.28 17.63 12.57
N SER A 166 -12.15 17.46 11.91
CA SER A 166 -11.66 18.32 10.83
C SER A 166 -10.63 17.61 9.95
N ASP A 167 -10.36 18.16 8.76
CA ASP A 167 -9.26 17.70 7.90
C ASP A 167 -7.88 17.93 8.56
N SER A 168 -7.76 18.94 9.44
CA SER A 168 -6.54 19.19 10.22
C SER A 168 -6.28 18.06 11.20
N GLU A 169 -7.29 17.56 11.93
CA GLU A 169 -7.15 16.44 12.86
C GLU A 169 -6.63 15.18 12.14
N LYS A 170 -7.14 14.90 10.93
CA LYS A 170 -6.63 13.81 10.11
C LYS A 170 -5.17 14.02 9.73
N LEU A 171 -4.78 15.23 9.36
CA LEU A 171 -3.41 15.57 9.00
C LEU A 171 -2.47 15.45 10.20
N ASP A 172 -2.89 15.91 11.38
CA ASP A 172 -2.13 15.80 12.62
C ASP A 172 -1.89 14.33 12.99
N ALA A 173 -2.89 13.47 12.81
CA ALA A 173 -2.75 12.02 12.99
C ALA A 173 -1.75 11.40 12.00
N MET A 174 -1.68 11.89 10.76
CA MET A 174 -0.68 11.47 9.78
C MET A 174 0.74 11.88 10.22
N PHE A 175 0.92 13.09 10.72
CA PHE A 175 2.20 13.57 11.24
C PHE A 175 2.63 12.81 12.50
N GLU A 176 1.70 12.57 13.44
CA GLU A 176 1.95 11.74 14.62
C GLU A 176 2.43 10.33 14.23
N SER A 177 1.72 9.71 13.28
CA SER A 177 2.09 8.39 12.77
C SER A 177 3.47 8.38 12.12
N ALA A 178 3.76 9.36 11.26
CA ALA A 178 5.05 9.48 10.59
C ALA A 178 6.20 9.63 11.60
N ALA A 179 6.06 10.56 12.56
CA ALA A 179 7.04 10.79 13.61
C ALA A 179 7.30 9.53 14.47
N ALA A 180 6.23 8.84 14.88
CA ALA A 180 6.35 7.66 15.73
C ALA A 180 6.97 6.46 14.99
N ILE A 181 6.64 6.27 13.72
CA ILE A 181 7.14 5.17 12.89
C ILE A 181 8.59 5.41 12.48
N SER A 182 9.00 6.67 12.28
CA SER A 182 10.37 7.02 11.88
C SER A 182 11.45 6.52 12.85
N GLU A 183 11.10 6.38 14.14
CA GLU A 183 12.00 5.84 15.17
C GLU A 183 12.44 4.39 14.90
N TYR A 184 11.61 3.64 14.16
CA TYR A 184 11.88 2.26 13.75
C TYR A 184 12.62 2.15 12.40
N LYS A 185 12.88 3.28 11.75
CA LYS A 185 13.66 3.40 10.51
C LYS A 185 13.27 2.40 9.43
N PRO A 186 11.98 2.31 9.02
CA PRO A 186 11.64 1.49 7.88
C PRO A 186 12.40 1.98 6.64
N ASP A 187 12.74 1.07 5.73
CA ASP A 187 13.44 1.44 4.48
C ASP A 187 12.58 2.37 3.62
N ILE A 188 11.27 2.11 3.55
CA ILE A 188 10.29 2.92 2.84
C ILE A 188 9.05 3.09 3.74
N TYR A 189 8.68 4.33 4.01
CA TYR A 189 7.41 4.66 4.63
C TYR A 189 6.37 4.92 3.54
N LYS A 190 5.19 4.32 3.67
CA LYS A 190 4.08 4.47 2.74
C LYS A 190 2.88 5.09 3.46
N CYS A 191 2.38 6.22 2.99
CA CYS A 191 1.24 6.91 3.61
C CYS A 191 0.23 7.45 2.61
N GLU A 192 -0.92 7.85 3.14
CA GLU A 192 -1.98 8.50 2.37
C GLU A 192 -1.48 9.83 1.78
N VAL A 193 -2.08 10.24 0.65
CA VAL A 193 -1.91 11.61 0.12
C VAL A 193 -2.44 12.60 1.16
N PRO A 194 -1.64 13.58 1.62
CA PRO A 194 -2.12 14.66 2.49
C PRO A 194 -3.31 15.40 1.85
N GLY A 195 -4.34 15.70 2.65
CA GLY A 195 -5.55 16.34 2.15
C GLY A 195 -6.42 15.49 1.23
N HIS A 196 -6.06 14.21 1.00
CA HIS A 196 -6.86 13.26 0.24
C HIS A 196 -7.29 13.77 -1.15
N GLY A 197 -6.38 14.44 -1.86
CA GLY A 197 -6.62 15.00 -3.19
C GLY A 197 -7.42 16.33 -3.20
N LYS A 198 -7.72 16.92 -2.02
CA LYS A 198 -8.49 18.17 -1.91
C LYS A 198 -7.65 19.40 -1.61
N PHE A 199 -6.39 19.24 -1.24
CA PHE A 199 -5.50 20.35 -0.95
C PHE A 199 -5.16 21.12 -2.22
N THR A 200 -4.91 22.42 -2.06
CA THR A 200 -4.22 23.20 -3.09
C THR A 200 -2.79 22.66 -3.25
N GLU A 201 -2.17 22.89 -4.39
CA GLU A 201 -0.79 22.45 -4.64
C GLU A 201 0.18 22.90 -3.55
N SER A 202 0.12 24.18 -3.13
CA SER A 202 0.96 24.71 -2.05
C SER A 202 0.74 23.98 -0.73
N ALA A 203 -0.52 23.79 -0.32
CA ALA A 203 -0.83 23.11 0.93
C ALA A 203 -0.38 21.63 0.92
N LEU A 204 -0.49 20.97 -0.24
CA LEU A 204 -0.01 19.60 -0.41
C LEU A 204 1.51 19.52 -0.31
N ILE A 205 2.24 20.43 -0.97
CA ILE A 205 3.70 20.52 -0.90
C ILE A 205 4.16 20.78 0.54
N ASP A 206 3.53 21.70 1.26
CA ASP A 206 3.92 22.03 2.64
C ASP A 206 3.64 20.86 3.60
N ALA A 207 2.48 20.20 3.49
CA ALA A 207 2.19 19.01 4.27
C ALA A 207 3.18 17.85 3.97
N SER A 208 3.56 17.71 2.71
CA SER A 208 4.53 16.69 2.27
C SER A 208 5.95 16.98 2.76
N LYS A 209 6.37 18.23 2.82
CA LYS A 209 7.65 18.65 3.46
C LYS A 209 7.68 18.27 4.94
N ASN A 210 6.58 18.51 5.65
CA ASN A 210 6.49 18.12 7.07
C ASN A 210 6.64 16.60 7.24
N ILE A 211 6.01 15.79 6.38
CA ILE A 211 6.21 14.32 6.41
C ILE A 211 7.68 13.97 6.15
N SER A 212 8.31 14.60 5.15
CA SER A 212 9.72 14.36 4.81
C SER A 212 10.67 14.67 5.97
N GLU A 213 10.41 15.76 6.69
CA GLU A 213 11.20 16.16 7.88
C GLU A 213 11.02 15.17 9.04
N LEU A 214 9.81 14.63 9.24
CA LEU A 214 9.50 13.66 10.28
C LEU A 214 10.12 12.30 9.99
N ILE A 215 9.99 11.79 8.76
CA ILE A 215 10.46 10.45 8.38
C ILE A 215 11.99 10.39 8.25
N LYS A 216 12.65 11.45 7.80
CA LYS A 216 14.10 11.48 7.58
C LYS A 216 14.63 10.33 6.72
N GLY A 217 13.78 9.83 5.81
CA GLY A 217 14.05 8.68 4.95
C GLY A 217 13.20 8.73 3.69
N GLU A 218 13.20 7.64 2.94
CA GLU A 218 12.38 7.53 1.73
C GLU A 218 10.93 7.22 2.08
N TRP A 219 10.02 7.91 1.43
CA TRP A 219 8.59 7.67 1.59
C TRP A 219 7.83 7.82 0.28
N VAL A 220 6.71 7.11 0.19
CA VAL A 220 5.86 7.07 -1.00
C VAL A 220 4.39 7.28 -0.65
N VAL A 221 3.63 7.85 -1.57
CA VAL A 221 2.20 8.04 -1.39
C VAL A 221 1.39 6.86 -1.89
N LEU A 222 0.24 6.64 -1.26
CA LEU A 222 -0.80 5.71 -1.70
C LEU A 222 -2.11 6.47 -2.00
N SER A 223 -2.94 5.92 -2.88
CA SER A 223 -4.15 6.61 -3.33
C SER A 223 -5.27 6.65 -2.29
N ASN A 224 -5.50 5.57 -1.55
CA ASN A 224 -6.58 5.41 -0.55
C ASN A 224 -7.95 6.02 -0.96
N GLY A 225 -8.35 5.86 -2.22
CA GLY A 225 -9.63 6.37 -2.74
C GLY A 225 -9.58 7.79 -3.31
N VAL A 226 -8.41 8.42 -3.40
CA VAL A 226 -8.22 9.60 -4.26
C VAL A 226 -8.58 9.20 -5.69
N GLN A 227 -9.37 10.02 -6.37
CA GLN A 227 -9.78 9.77 -7.75
C GLN A 227 -8.55 9.74 -8.67
N GLN A 228 -8.62 8.95 -9.74
CA GLN A 228 -7.50 8.81 -10.68
C GLN A 228 -7.07 10.16 -11.26
N SER A 229 -8.02 11.03 -11.63
CA SER A 229 -7.76 12.38 -12.13
C SER A 229 -6.91 13.22 -11.19
N ASP A 230 -7.12 13.08 -9.87
CA ASP A 230 -6.49 13.91 -8.86
C ASP A 230 -5.20 13.27 -8.32
N PHE A 231 -5.08 11.94 -8.48
CA PHE A 231 -3.93 11.20 -7.93
C PHE A 231 -2.61 11.58 -8.60
N PHE A 232 -2.61 11.79 -9.91
CA PHE A 232 -1.40 12.21 -10.63
C PHE A 232 -0.86 13.55 -10.11
N GLN A 233 -1.74 14.55 -9.96
CA GLN A 233 -1.36 15.86 -9.38
C GLN A 233 -0.92 15.72 -7.92
N SER A 234 -1.58 14.83 -7.17
CA SER A 234 -1.19 14.53 -5.79
C SER A 234 0.20 13.92 -5.68
N VAL A 235 0.60 13.06 -6.62
CA VAL A 235 1.97 12.50 -6.67
C VAL A 235 2.98 13.61 -6.98
N ILE A 236 2.70 14.48 -7.96
CA ILE A 236 3.59 15.60 -8.31
C ILE A 236 3.81 16.51 -7.09
N GLY A 237 2.74 16.95 -6.43
CA GLY A 237 2.83 17.81 -5.26
C GLY A 237 3.54 17.14 -4.08
N ALA A 238 3.28 15.86 -3.84
CA ALA A 238 3.97 15.11 -2.80
C ALA A 238 5.47 14.96 -3.08
N CYS A 239 5.85 14.68 -4.33
CA CYS A 239 7.27 14.62 -4.75
C CYS A 239 7.96 15.99 -4.64
N ALA A 240 7.28 17.09 -4.97
CA ALA A 240 7.78 18.43 -4.75
C ALA A 240 7.99 18.74 -3.25
N GLY A 241 7.27 18.07 -2.36
CA GLY A 241 7.44 18.09 -0.91
C GLY A 241 8.39 17.03 -0.34
N GLY A 242 9.06 16.25 -1.20
CA GLY A 242 10.10 15.29 -0.78
C GLY A 242 9.69 13.81 -0.75
N ALA A 243 8.50 13.45 -1.24
CA ALA A 243 8.17 12.05 -1.50
C ALA A 243 9.06 11.47 -2.60
N SER A 244 9.41 10.21 -2.49
CA SER A 244 10.27 9.50 -3.47
C SER A 244 9.47 8.82 -4.59
N GLY A 245 8.14 9.01 -4.61
CA GLY A 245 7.25 8.41 -5.60
C GLY A 245 5.95 7.88 -5.00
N PHE A 246 5.43 6.80 -5.58
CA PHE A 246 4.17 6.19 -5.15
C PHE A 246 4.21 4.66 -5.11
N LEU A 247 3.32 4.08 -4.30
CA LEU A 247 2.92 2.68 -4.32
C LEU A 247 1.39 2.63 -4.30
N ALA A 248 0.77 2.56 -5.48
CA ALA A 248 -0.67 2.73 -5.65
C ALA A 248 -1.31 1.59 -6.45
N GLY A 249 -2.59 1.35 -6.22
CA GLY A 249 -3.37 0.32 -6.90
C GLY A 249 -4.64 0.90 -7.51
N ARG A 250 -5.65 1.17 -6.70
CA ARG A 250 -6.99 1.57 -7.17
C ARG A 250 -6.99 2.77 -8.10
N ALA A 251 -6.17 3.79 -7.85
CA ALA A 251 -6.05 4.92 -8.78
C ALA A 251 -5.45 4.55 -10.14
N ILE A 252 -4.85 3.35 -10.27
CA ILE A 252 -4.26 2.87 -11.52
C ILE A 252 -5.24 1.97 -12.28
N TRP A 253 -5.84 1.00 -11.60
CA TRP A 253 -6.58 -0.08 -12.26
C TRP A 253 -8.10 -0.09 -11.98
N ALA A 254 -8.63 0.71 -11.03
CA ALA A 254 -10.04 0.60 -10.64
C ALA A 254 -11.02 0.94 -11.77
N GLU A 255 -10.66 1.84 -12.69
CA GLU A 255 -11.53 2.18 -13.83
C GLU A 255 -11.70 1.01 -14.81
N ALA A 256 -10.72 0.11 -14.92
CA ALA A 256 -10.83 -1.09 -15.75
C ALA A 256 -11.96 -2.03 -15.26
N LEU A 257 -12.26 -2.02 -13.95
CA LEU A 257 -13.37 -2.81 -13.39
C LEU A 257 -14.75 -2.26 -13.73
N ASN A 258 -14.85 -0.98 -14.14
CA ASN A 258 -16.12 -0.33 -14.49
C ASN A 258 -16.49 -0.52 -15.96
N GLN A 259 -15.56 -1.01 -16.79
CA GLN A 259 -15.83 -1.29 -18.19
C GLN A 259 -16.55 -2.65 -18.29
N SER A 260 -17.85 -2.59 -18.65
CA SER A 260 -18.79 -3.73 -18.76
C SER A 260 -18.46 -4.65 -19.94
N LYS A 261 -17.23 -5.15 -20.05
CA LYS A 261 -16.94 -6.30 -20.90
C LYS A 261 -16.55 -7.46 -20.01
N PRO A 262 -17.18 -8.65 -20.19
CA PRO A 262 -16.64 -9.86 -19.59
C PRO A 262 -15.17 -9.96 -20.02
N ILE A 263 -14.31 -10.27 -19.08
CA ILE A 263 -12.97 -10.77 -19.40
C ILE A 263 -13.24 -12.13 -20.04
N GLU A 264 -13.24 -12.20 -21.39
CA GLU A 264 -13.28 -13.45 -22.14
C GLU A 264 -11.95 -14.19 -22.04
#